data_7cd602177803fb058e4a2a6e1dcfdb59
#
_entry.id   7cd602177803fb058e4a2a6e1dcfdb59
#
_cell.length_a   1.000
_cell.length_b   1.000
_cell.length_c   1.000
_cell.angle_alpha   90.00
_cell.angle_beta   90.00
_cell.angle_gamma   90.00
#
_symmetry.space_group_name_H-M   'P 1'
#
loop_
_entity.id
_entity.type
_entity.pdbx_description
1 polymer ?
#
loop_
_entity_poly.entity_id
_entity_poly.type
_entity_poly.pdbx_seq_one_letter_code
_entity_poly.pdbx_strand_id
1 'polypeptide(L)' 'MDKKVEVKLYAPRKGEKFFEAVLRGYDPVGGNVTLEKDGETFKLNLTQIVKISQAIDFD' A
#
# COMPACT_ATOMS: atom_id res chain seq x y z
N MET A 1 14.03 -0.40 1.64
CA MET A 1 14.02 0.58 0.56
C MET A 1 12.62 1.03 0.29
N ASP A 2 12.44 2.32 0.17
CA ASP A 2 11.11 2.91 0.01
C ASP A 2 10.74 2.91 -1.45
N LYS A 3 9.68 2.18 -1.79
CA LYS A 3 9.22 2.12 -3.16
C LYS A 3 7.78 2.59 -3.22
N LYS A 4 7.50 3.43 -4.18
CA LYS A 4 6.15 3.92 -4.39
C LYS A 4 5.33 2.83 -5.07
N VAL A 5 4.17 2.55 -4.50
CA VAL A 5 3.29 1.52 -5.02
C VAL A 5 1.88 2.06 -5.13
N GLU A 6 1.10 1.48 -6.03
CA GLU A 6 -0.31 1.78 -6.15
C GLU A 6 -1.09 0.68 -5.47
N VAL A 7 -2.01 1.07 -4.62
CA VAL A 7 -2.79 0.14 -3.81
C VAL A 7 -4.26 0.29 -4.14
N LYS A 8 -4.90 -0.83 -4.42
CA LYS A 8 -6.34 -0.87 -4.66
C LYS A 8 -6.99 -1.72 -3.59
N LEU A 9 -8.03 -1.19 -2.96
CA LEU A 9 -8.68 -1.85 -1.84
C LEU A 9 -10.06 -2.36 -2.23
N TYR A 10 -10.54 -3.37 -1.50
CA TYR A 10 -11.91 -3.85 -1.66
C TYR A 10 -12.91 -2.85 -1.11
N ALA A 11 -12.55 -2.22 -0.01
CA ALA A 11 -13.42 -1.22 0.62
C ALA A 11 -12.65 0.09 0.75
N PRO A 12 -13.32 1.23 0.61
CA PRO A 12 -12.64 2.51 0.71
C PRO A 12 -12.07 2.74 2.10
N ARG A 13 -10.89 3.31 2.14
CA ARG A 13 -10.27 3.75 3.37
C ARG A 13 -10.22 5.26 3.32
N LYS A 14 -10.88 5.91 4.28
CA LYS A 14 -11.02 7.36 4.28
C LYS A 14 -11.57 7.89 2.96
N GLY A 15 -12.50 7.11 2.37
CA GLY A 15 -13.12 7.51 1.12
C GLY A 15 -12.34 7.19 -0.12
N GLU A 16 -11.20 6.51 -0.01
CA GLU A 16 -10.35 6.18 -1.16
C GLU A 16 -10.17 4.67 -1.27
N LYS A 17 -10.52 4.13 -2.43
CA LYS A 17 -10.27 2.72 -2.74
C LYS A 17 -8.94 2.52 -3.43
N PHE A 18 -8.40 3.55 -4.02
CA PHE A 18 -7.20 3.49 -4.82
C PHE A 18 -6.32 4.69 -4.45
N PHE A 19 -5.09 4.39 -4.12
CA PHE A 19 -4.16 5.45 -3.76
C PHE A 19 -2.73 4.99 -3.99
N GLU A 20 -1.82 5.96 -4.01
CA GLU A 20 -0.40 5.69 -4.06
C GLU A 20 0.18 5.87 -2.68
N ALA A 21 1.12 5.01 -2.33
CA ALA A 21 1.80 5.09 -1.06
C ALA A 21 3.21 4.53 -1.21
N VAL A 22 4.01 4.75 -0.20
CA VAL A 22 5.38 4.24 -0.18
C VAL A 22 5.37 2.92 0.60
N LEU A 23 5.90 1.87 -0.02
CA LEU A 23 6.00 0.57 0.63
C LEU A 23 7.17 0.59 1.60
N ARG A 24 6.87 0.51 2.88
CA ARG A 24 7.89 0.55 3.93
C ARG A 24 8.28 -0.84 4.41
N GLY A 25 7.36 -1.78 4.32
CA GLY A 25 7.63 -3.12 4.77
C GLY A 25 6.58 -4.09 4.29
N TYR A 26 6.93 -5.37 4.31
CA TYR A 26 6.05 -6.43 3.86
C TYR A 26 6.25 -7.63 4.77
N ASP A 27 5.16 -8.14 5.31
CA ASP A 27 5.18 -9.30 6.18
C ASP A 27 4.37 -10.43 5.53
N PRO A 28 5.01 -11.32 4.78
CA PRO A 28 4.28 -12.40 4.13
C PRO A 28 3.73 -13.41 5.12
N VAL A 29 4.37 -13.57 6.28
CA VAL A 29 3.90 -14.51 7.28
C VAL A 29 2.62 -14.01 7.94
N GLY A 30 2.59 -12.74 8.32
CA GLY A 30 1.41 -12.16 8.92
C GLY A 30 0.39 -11.69 7.90
N GLY A 31 0.77 -11.60 6.63
CA GLY A 31 -0.12 -11.14 5.59
C GLY A 31 -0.40 -9.65 5.66
N ASN A 32 0.60 -8.87 6.04
CA ASN A 32 0.46 -7.43 6.21
C ASN A 32 1.48 -6.68 5.38
N VAL A 33 1.11 -5.47 4.99
CA VAL A 33 2.06 -4.55 4.37
C VAL A 33 2.04 -3.25 5.16
N THR A 34 3.19 -2.61 5.25
CA THR A 34 3.34 -1.32 5.90
C THR A 34 3.52 -0.27 4.83
N LEU A 35 2.66 0.72 4.84
CA LEU A 35 2.66 1.77 3.83
C LEU A 35 2.75 3.13 4.51
N GLU A 36 3.31 4.08 3.78
CA GLU A 36 3.40 5.46 4.24
C GLU A 36 2.80 6.38 3.19
N LYS A 37 1.91 7.26 3.63
CA LYS A 37 1.29 8.23 2.74
C LYS A 37 1.16 9.53 3.51
N ASP A 38 1.64 10.62 2.90
CA ASP A 38 1.57 11.96 3.49
C ASP A 38 2.12 12.03 4.90
N GLY A 39 3.23 11.33 5.13
CA GLY A 39 3.87 11.32 6.44
C GLY A 39 3.20 10.42 7.46
N GLU A 40 2.18 9.70 7.06
CA GLU A 40 1.43 8.81 7.94
C GLU A 40 1.75 7.36 7.57
N THR A 41 2.17 6.58 8.57
CA THR A 41 2.50 5.17 8.37
C THR A 41 1.35 4.32 8.88
N PHE A 42 0.94 3.35 8.07
CA PHE A 42 -0.16 2.48 8.44
C PHE A 42 0.07 1.08 7.86
N LYS A 43 -0.62 0.11 8.45
CA LYS A 43 -0.54 -1.27 7.99
C LYS A 43 -1.88 -1.70 7.40
N LEU A 44 -1.81 -2.47 6.34
CA LEU A 44 -2.98 -3.05 5.71
C LEU A 44 -2.81 -4.55 5.61
N ASN A 45 -3.91 -5.27 5.78
CA ASN A 45 -3.91 -6.71 5.61
C ASN A 45 -4.08 -7.02 4.13
N LEU A 46 -3.35 -8.02 3.64
CA LEU A 46 -3.41 -8.40 2.24
C LEU A 46 -4.81 -8.80 1.79
N THR A 47 -5.63 -9.30 2.72
CA THR A 47 -7.01 -9.65 2.39
C THR A 47 -7.88 -8.43 2.08
N GLN A 48 -7.44 -7.25 2.49
CA GLN A 48 -8.15 -6.01 2.22
C GLN A 48 -7.72 -5.38 0.90
N ILE A 49 -6.65 -5.87 0.32
CA ILE A 49 -6.06 -5.29 -0.88
C ILE A 49 -6.47 -6.13 -2.08
N VAL A 50 -7.09 -5.48 -3.06
CA VAL A 50 -7.44 -6.12 -4.34
C VAL A 50 -6.17 -6.31 -5.16
N LYS A 51 -5.37 -5.25 -5.22
CA LYS A 51 -4.18 -5.27 -6.03
C LYS A 51 -3.19 -4.27 -5.48
N ILE A 52 -1.94 -4.63 -5.52
CA ILE A 52 -0.85 -3.72 -5.21
C ILE A 52 0.15 -3.82 -6.35
N SER A 53 0.51 -2.68 -6.91
CA SER A 53 1.42 -2.63 -8.05
C SER A 53 2.50 -1.62 -7.77
N GLN A 54 3.69 -1.90 -8.26
CA GLN A 54 4.77 -0.95 -8.18
C GLN A 54 4.50 0.18 -9.17
N ALA A 55 4.48 1.40 -8.67
CA ALA A 55 4.36 2.55 -9.54
C ALA A 55 5.64 2.67 -10.35
N ILE A 56 5.51 2.79 -11.65
CA ILE A 56 6.67 2.89 -12.50
C ILE A 56 7.21 4.29 -12.43
N ASP A 57 8.44 4.40 -12.00
CA ASP A 57 9.10 5.68 -11.89
C ASP A 57 10.28 5.67 -12.85
N PHE A 58 10.13 6.36 -13.95
CA PHE A 58 11.20 6.46 -14.93
C PHE A 58 12.08 7.63 -14.60
N ASP A 59 13.29 7.34 -14.29
CA ASP A 59 14.29 8.39 -14.10
C ASP A 59 15.04 8.65 -15.38
#